data_19b52652ed729fe08ed650b9a25c943a
#
_entry.id   19b52652ed729fe08ed650b9a25c943a
#
_cell.length_a   1.000
_cell.length_b   1.000
_cell.length_c   1.000
_cell.angle_alpha   90.00
_cell.angle_beta   90.00
_cell.angle_gamma   90.00
#
_symmetry.space_group_name_H-M   'P 1'
#
loop_
_entity.id
_entity.type
_entity.pdbx_description
1 polymer ?
#
loop_
_entity_poly.entity_id
_entity_poly.type
_entity_poly.pdbx_seq_one_letter_code
_entity_poly.pdbx_strand_id
1 'polypeptide(L)'
;MIMLALLAQATLSQATLPLSELPTQKLSPGRCVTFLWTRTEPPLRIAMTDETARTLRIVHAGKLLDLAATGPMSYASSQLAISLDLDISEREGMTDGAIINQGSLRLDEPGKDSIVVPVGGIRACPAAAPAK
;
A
#
# COMPACT_ATOMS: atom_id res chain seq x y z
N MET A 1 -5.71 45.60 -4.22
CA MET A 1 -5.49 45.21 -4.68
C MET A 1 -4.87 44.16 -4.68
N ILE A 2 -4.72 43.36 -4.81
CA ILE A 2 -3.98 42.60 -4.94
C ILE A 2 -3.82 41.44 -4.24
N MET A 3 -4.04 41.15 -3.41
CA MET A 3 -3.92 40.13 -2.66
C MET A 3 -4.25 38.88 -3.14
N LEU A 4 -4.90 38.78 -3.88
CA LEU A 4 -5.35 37.64 -4.41
C LEU A 4 -4.36 36.59 -4.52
N ALA A 5 -3.33 36.81 -4.78
CA ALA A 5 -2.35 35.86 -5.04
C ALA A 5 -2.30 34.74 -4.09
N LEU A 6 -2.54 35.05 -2.94
CA LEU A 6 -2.36 34.07 -1.98
C LEU A 6 -3.11 32.89 -2.18
N LEU A 7 -4.16 32.91 -2.57
CA LEU A 7 -4.94 31.78 -2.61
C LEU A 7 -4.31 30.69 -3.29
N ALA A 8 -3.74 30.83 -4.27
CA ALA A 8 -3.25 29.75 -5.04
C ALA A 8 -2.46 28.77 -4.25
N GLN A 9 -1.85 29.22 -3.29
CA GLN A 9 -1.00 28.33 -2.61
C GLN A 9 -1.68 27.24 -1.94
N ALA A 10 -2.76 27.44 -1.47
CA ALA A 10 -3.41 26.43 -0.68
C ALA A 10 -3.45 25.13 -1.43
N THR A 11 -3.60 25.19 -2.71
CA THR A 11 -3.75 23.94 -3.40
C THR A 11 -2.46 23.25 -3.58
N LEU A 12 -1.41 23.94 -3.57
CA LEU A 12 -0.16 23.31 -3.82
C LEU A 12 0.25 22.45 -2.70
N SER A 13 -0.31 22.65 -1.57
CA SER A 13 0.11 21.85 -0.45
C SER A 13 -0.24 20.39 -0.66
N GLN A 14 -1.04 20.07 -1.63
CA GLN A 14 -1.34 18.70 -1.84
C GLN A 14 -0.22 18.04 -2.57
N ALA A 15 0.59 17.37 -1.85
CA ALA A 15 1.70 16.67 -2.46
C ALA A 15 1.18 15.53 -3.29
N THR A 16 1.74 15.34 -4.43
CA THR A 16 1.41 14.20 -5.25
C THR A 16 2.03 12.98 -4.63
N LEU A 17 1.23 11.96 -4.45
CA LEU A 17 1.74 10.70 -3.95
C LEU A 17 2.67 10.11 -4.98
N PRO A 18 3.89 9.76 -4.62
CA PRO A 18 4.83 9.19 -5.60
C PRO A 18 4.56 7.74 -5.95
N LEU A 19 3.48 7.18 -5.43
CA LEU A 19 3.08 5.82 -5.76
C LEU A 19 1.94 5.86 -6.74
N SER A 20 1.99 5.01 -7.75
CA SER A 20 0.95 4.91 -8.77
C SER A 20 0.15 3.64 -8.57
N GLU A 21 -0.92 3.55 -9.31
CA GLU A 21 -1.78 2.37 -9.21
C GLU A 21 -1.03 1.12 -9.64
N LEU A 22 -1.15 0.07 -8.83
CA LEU A 22 -0.53 -1.20 -9.11
C LEU A 22 -1.32 -1.92 -10.20
N PRO A 23 -0.67 -2.43 -11.24
CA PRO A 23 -1.40 -3.18 -12.26
C PRO A 23 -1.96 -4.48 -11.69
N THR A 24 -2.88 -5.07 -12.41
CA THR A 24 -3.49 -6.32 -11.98
C THR A 24 -2.41 -7.36 -11.72
N GLN A 25 -2.53 -8.04 -10.60
CA GLN A 25 -1.55 -9.03 -10.17
C GLN A 25 -2.11 -10.43 -10.32
N LYS A 26 -1.25 -11.34 -10.74
CA LYS A 26 -1.61 -12.74 -10.82
C LYS A 26 -1.31 -13.37 -9.47
N LEU A 27 -2.31 -13.99 -8.86
CA LEU A 27 -2.14 -14.58 -7.56
C LEU A 27 -1.88 -16.07 -7.69
N SER A 28 -0.93 -16.56 -6.91
CA SER A 28 -0.64 -17.99 -6.87
C SER A 28 -1.46 -18.64 -5.78
N PRO A 29 -2.04 -19.80 -6.04
CA PRO A 29 -2.80 -20.49 -5.00
C PRO A 29 -1.95 -20.78 -3.78
N GLY A 30 -2.55 -20.68 -2.63
CA GLY A 30 -1.86 -20.96 -1.37
C GLY A 30 -1.01 -19.83 -0.83
N ARG A 31 -0.93 -18.72 -1.52
CA ARG A 31 -0.14 -17.59 -1.04
C ARG A 31 -1.07 -16.50 -0.53
N CYS A 32 -0.76 -15.99 0.64
CA CYS A 32 -1.56 -14.90 1.22
C CYS A 32 -0.97 -13.57 0.82
N VAL A 33 -1.81 -12.70 0.31
CA VAL A 33 -1.39 -11.35 -0.08
C VAL A 33 -2.34 -10.34 0.54
N THR A 34 -1.86 -9.14 0.74
CA THR A 34 -2.70 -8.04 1.22
C THR A 34 -2.62 -6.93 0.19
N PHE A 35 -3.78 -6.51 -0.29
CA PHE A 35 -3.86 -5.38 -1.19
C PHE A 35 -4.28 -4.15 -0.40
N LEU A 36 -3.63 -3.04 -0.68
CA LEU A 36 -3.92 -1.78 0.00
C LEU A 36 -4.37 -0.74 -1.02
N TRP A 37 -5.49 -0.09 -0.71
CA TRP A 37 -6.06 0.97 -1.54
C TRP A 37 -6.01 2.29 -0.81
N THR A 38 -5.83 3.38 -1.55
CA THR A 38 -5.95 4.70 -0.99
C THR A 38 -7.40 4.93 -0.59
N ARG A 39 -7.61 5.85 0.34
CA ARG A 39 -8.95 6.24 0.72
C ARG A 39 -9.38 7.48 -0.05
N THR A 40 -9.16 7.46 -1.33
CA THR A 40 -9.53 8.54 -2.23
C THR A 40 -10.71 8.12 -3.09
N GLU A 41 -11.23 9.04 -3.85
CA GLU A 41 -12.34 8.80 -4.73
C GLU A 41 -11.91 9.11 -6.16
N PRO A 42 -11.68 8.12 -6.98
CA PRO A 42 -11.81 6.68 -6.68
C PRO A 42 -10.61 6.14 -5.92
N PRO A 43 -10.76 5.02 -5.24
CA PRO A 43 -9.62 4.43 -4.55
C PRO A 43 -8.65 3.82 -5.55
N LEU A 44 -7.37 3.92 -5.25
CA LEU A 44 -6.33 3.33 -6.08
C LEU A 44 -5.62 2.23 -5.33
N ARG A 45 -5.42 1.10 -5.97
CA ARG A 45 -4.65 0.03 -5.35
C ARG A 45 -3.18 0.37 -5.50
N ILE A 46 -2.51 0.64 -4.41
CA ILE A 46 -1.14 1.15 -4.45
C ILE A 46 -0.09 0.19 -3.92
N ALA A 47 -0.48 -0.89 -3.27
CA ALA A 47 0.50 -1.79 -2.70
C ALA A 47 -0.06 -3.20 -2.56
N MET A 48 0.84 -4.17 -2.62
CA MET A 48 0.49 -5.56 -2.37
C MET A 48 1.62 -6.19 -1.57
N THR A 49 1.28 -6.77 -0.41
CA THR A 49 2.28 -7.54 0.34
C THR A 49 2.09 -9.02 0.03
N ASP A 50 3.19 -9.75 0.02
CA ASP A 50 3.18 -11.19 -0.17
C ASP A 50 3.81 -11.81 1.07
N GLU A 51 3.02 -12.55 1.85
CA GLU A 51 3.51 -13.10 3.11
C GLU A 51 4.53 -14.21 2.92
N THR A 52 4.39 -14.96 1.85
CA THR A 52 5.32 -16.05 1.59
C THR A 52 6.68 -15.52 1.13
N ALA A 53 6.67 -14.60 0.21
CA ALA A 53 7.91 -14.02 -0.28
C ALA A 53 8.46 -12.95 0.65
N ARG A 54 7.63 -12.45 1.57
CA ARG A 54 8.00 -11.40 2.51
C ARG A 54 8.44 -10.15 1.76
N THR A 55 7.58 -9.73 0.84
CA THR A 55 7.85 -8.54 0.03
C THR A 55 6.63 -7.64 0.00
N LEU A 56 6.86 -6.39 -0.35
CA LEU A 56 5.80 -5.43 -0.61
C LEU A 56 6.04 -4.86 -1.99
N ARG A 57 5.03 -4.92 -2.84
CA ARG A 57 5.15 -4.45 -4.23
C ARG A 57 4.43 -3.13 -4.40
N ILE A 58 5.09 -2.20 -5.06
CA ILE A 58 4.55 -0.89 -5.36
C ILE A 58 4.98 -0.46 -6.75
N VAL A 59 4.36 0.60 -7.27
CA VAL A 59 4.86 1.28 -8.46
C VAL A 59 5.33 2.65 -8.01
N HIS A 60 6.62 2.89 -8.09
CA HIS A 60 7.24 4.12 -7.64
C HIS A 60 7.98 4.77 -8.80
N ALA A 61 7.68 6.02 -9.06
CA ALA A 61 8.29 6.76 -10.16
C ALA A 61 8.18 5.98 -11.47
N GLY A 62 7.04 5.34 -11.67
CA GLY A 62 6.78 4.59 -12.90
C GLY A 62 7.39 3.22 -12.96
N LYS A 63 8.05 2.78 -11.91
CA LYS A 63 8.69 1.46 -11.90
C LYS A 63 8.10 0.56 -10.86
N LEU A 64 7.93 -0.70 -11.23
CA LEU A 64 7.46 -1.71 -10.30
C LEU A 64 8.62 -2.11 -9.40
N LEU A 65 8.43 -2.00 -8.10
CA LEU A 65 9.46 -2.34 -7.12
C LEU A 65 8.93 -3.35 -6.12
N ASP A 66 9.78 -4.30 -5.77
CA ASP A 66 9.49 -5.23 -4.67
C ASP A 66 10.47 -4.92 -3.55
N LEU A 67 9.94 -4.55 -2.40
CA LEU A 67 10.75 -4.23 -1.23
C LEU A 67 10.78 -5.43 -0.32
N ALA A 68 11.95 -5.72 0.22
CA ALA A 68 12.10 -6.85 1.14
C ALA A 68 11.67 -6.46 2.54
N ALA A 69 11.09 -7.40 3.27
CA ALA A 69 10.67 -7.15 4.64
C ALA A 69 11.89 -6.93 5.53
N THR A 70 11.81 -5.89 6.36
CA THR A 70 12.84 -5.61 7.35
C THR A 70 12.30 -5.80 8.76
N GLY A 71 11.02 -6.07 8.89
CA GLY A 71 10.36 -6.32 10.16
C GLY A 71 8.94 -6.74 9.87
N PRO A 72 8.09 -6.91 10.89
CA PRO A 72 6.74 -7.41 10.67
C PRO A 72 5.90 -6.59 9.73
N MET A 73 6.03 -5.30 9.76
CA MET A 73 5.24 -4.42 8.88
C MET A 73 6.13 -3.35 8.27
N SER A 74 7.38 -3.68 8.05
CA SER A 74 8.34 -2.74 7.45
C SER A 74 9.03 -3.39 6.28
N TYR A 75 9.27 -2.61 5.26
CA TYR A 75 9.87 -3.07 4.01
C TYR A 75 10.80 -2.00 3.48
N ALA A 76 11.86 -2.40 2.83
CA ALA A 76 12.80 -1.41 2.33
C ALA A 76 13.59 -1.91 1.13
N SER A 77 14.07 -0.96 0.35
CA SER A 77 15.05 -1.21 -0.68
C SER A 77 16.16 -0.18 -0.46
N SER A 78 17.11 -0.12 -1.37
CA SER A 78 18.15 0.89 -1.26
C SER A 78 17.63 2.30 -1.51
N GLN A 79 16.43 2.42 -2.06
CA GLN A 79 15.89 3.73 -2.46
C GLN A 79 14.84 4.29 -1.54
N LEU A 80 14.12 3.43 -0.83
CA LEU A 80 13.05 3.90 0.03
C LEU A 80 12.63 2.85 1.03
N ALA A 81 11.87 3.26 2.02
CA ALA A 81 11.33 2.37 3.03
C ALA A 81 9.85 2.62 3.21
N ILE A 82 9.11 1.58 3.48
CA ILE A 82 7.68 1.67 3.74
C ILE A 82 7.37 0.97 5.05
N SER A 83 6.57 1.61 5.89
CA SER A 83 6.05 1.01 7.11
C SER A 83 4.55 1.02 7.04
N LEU A 84 3.93 -0.04 7.53
CA LEU A 84 2.48 -0.17 7.53
C LEU A 84 1.98 -0.22 8.96
N ASP A 85 0.87 0.46 9.20
CA ASP A 85 0.17 0.39 10.48
C ASP A 85 -1.27 0.05 10.10
N LEU A 86 -1.66 -1.21 10.28
CA LEU A 86 -2.93 -1.70 9.78
C LEU A 86 -3.79 -2.25 10.90
N ASP A 87 -5.06 -1.87 10.90
CA ASP A 87 -6.03 -2.40 11.82
C ASP A 87 -6.74 -3.54 11.11
N ILE A 88 -6.30 -4.76 11.37
CA ILE A 88 -6.77 -5.94 10.65
C ILE A 88 -7.90 -6.59 11.43
N SER A 89 -9.03 -6.80 10.77
CA SER A 89 -10.18 -7.48 11.37
C SER A 89 -10.50 -8.74 10.61
N GLU A 90 -10.59 -9.84 11.32
CA GLU A 90 -11.04 -11.09 10.73
C GLU A 90 -12.52 -11.19 10.93
N ARG A 91 -13.23 -11.45 9.86
CA ARG A 91 -14.67 -11.58 9.97
C ARG A 91 -15.07 -13.00 10.22
N GLU A 92 -16.11 -13.16 10.99
CA GLU A 92 -16.69 -14.46 11.24
C GLU A 92 -17.11 -15.05 9.91
N GLY A 93 -16.76 -16.28 9.66
CA GLY A 93 -17.05 -16.92 8.40
C GLY A 93 -16.00 -16.72 7.33
N MET A 94 -15.02 -15.88 7.58
CA MET A 94 -13.93 -15.65 6.68
C MET A 94 -12.76 -16.46 7.16
N THR A 95 -12.49 -17.56 6.52
CA THR A 95 -11.42 -18.43 7.00
C THR A 95 -10.08 -18.08 6.40
N ASP A 96 -10.07 -17.50 5.22
CA ASP A 96 -8.82 -17.27 4.51
C ASP A 96 -8.60 -15.82 4.17
N GLY A 97 -9.11 -14.93 4.97
CA GLY A 97 -8.95 -13.52 4.66
C GLY A 97 -9.22 -12.62 5.84
N ALA A 98 -8.99 -11.36 5.63
CA ALA A 98 -9.24 -10.34 6.65
C ALA A 98 -9.46 -9.01 5.96
N ILE A 99 -10.13 -8.10 6.65
CA ILE A 99 -10.38 -6.77 6.15
C ILE A 99 -9.56 -5.78 6.94
N ILE A 100 -8.93 -4.85 6.24
CA ILE A 100 -8.22 -3.76 6.87
C ILE A 100 -9.13 -2.54 6.78
N ASN A 101 -9.82 -2.24 7.87
CA ASN A 101 -10.77 -1.13 7.90
C ASN A 101 -10.06 0.20 7.91
N GLN A 102 -8.96 0.27 8.61
CA GLN A 102 -8.17 1.49 8.70
C GLN A 102 -6.72 1.14 8.76
N GLY A 103 -5.91 2.00 8.21
CA GLY A 103 -4.48 1.83 8.30
C GLY A 103 -3.78 3.00 7.68
N SER A 104 -2.47 3.00 7.77
CA SER A 104 -1.65 4.00 7.14
C SER A 104 -0.43 3.34 6.52
N LEU A 105 0.02 3.93 5.44
CA LEU A 105 1.25 3.54 4.78
C LEU A 105 2.17 4.75 4.88
N ARG A 106 3.35 4.56 5.45
CA ARG A 106 4.33 5.61 5.57
C ARG A 106 5.45 5.33 4.59
N LEU A 107 5.76 6.31 3.78
CA LEU A 107 6.83 6.23 2.79
C LEU A 107 7.95 7.16 3.20
N ASP A 108 9.15 6.62 3.30
CA ASP A 108 10.34 7.39 3.63
C ASP A 108 11.34 7.26 2.50
N GLU A 109 11.74 8.39 1.94
CA GLU A 109 12.80 8.43 0.94
C GLU A 109 13.93 9.28 1.47
N PRO A 110 15.19 8.91 1.20
CA PRO A 110 16.32 9.69 1.68
C PRO A 110 16.24 11.14 1.24
N GLY A 111 16.45 12.04 2.16
CA GLY A 111 16.45 13.46 1.86
C GLY A 111 15.09 14.08 1.65
N LYS A 112 14.02 13.34 1.86
CA LYS A 112 12.67 13.85 1.68
C LYS A 112 11.85 13.65 2.94
N ASP A 113 10.81 14.45 3.09
CA ASP A 113 9.91 14.30 4.22
C ASP A 113 9.11 13.02 4.08
N SER A 114 8.78 12.42 5.20
CA SER A 114 7.93 11.24 5.21
C SER A 114 6.56 11.57 4.69
N ILE A 115 5.97 10.65 3.95
CA ILE A 115 4.61 10.80 3.47
C ILE A 115 3.78 9.70 4.12
N VAL A 116 2.65 10.07 4.70
CA VAL A 116 1.75 9.11 5.32
C VAL A 116 0.43 9.14 4.58
N VAL A 117 -0.02 7.97 4.13
CA VAL A 117 -1.22 7.84 3.32
C VAL A 117 -2.20 6.95 4.06
N PRO A 118 -3.43 7.43 4.29
CA PRO A 118 -4.44 6.53 4.86
C PRO A 118 -4.80 5.47 3.83
N VAL A 119 -4.94 4.24 4.28
CA VAL A 119 -5.25 3.12 3.40
C VAL A 119 -6.29 2.21 4.01
N GLY A 120 -6.93 1.45 3.19
CA GLY A 120 -7.73 0.31 3.59
C GLY A 120 -7.32 -0.85 2.72
N GLY A 121 -7.82 -2.03 3.01
CA GLY A 121 -7.40 -3.15 2.19
C GLY A 121 -8.07 -4.45 2.53
N ILE A 122 -7.59 -5.49 1.88
CA ILE A 122 -8.08 -6.84 2.04
C ILE A 122 -6.90 -7.78 2.02
N ARG A 123 -6.86 -8.68 2.99
CA ARG A 123 -5.93 -9.79 2.97
C ARG A 123 -6.66 -10.98 2.35
N ALA A 124 -6.08 -11.57 1.36
CA ALA A 124 -6.68 -12.69 0.66
C ALA A 124 -5.70 -13.84 0.60
N CYS A 125 -6.18 -15.04 0.90
CA CYS A 125 -5.38 -16.24 0.84
C CYS A 125 -6.09 -17.21 -0.09
N PRO A 126 -5.85 -17.12 -1.42
CA PRO A 126 -6.52 -18.03 -2.34
C PRO A 126 -6.23 -19.47 -1.98
N ALA A 127 -7.25 -20.29 -2.00
CA ALA A 127 -7.09 -21.69 -1.63
C ALA A 127 -6.16 -22.37 -2.62
N ALA A 128 -5.34 -23.28 -2.11
CA ALA A 128 -4.52 -24.09 -2.99
C ALA A 128 -5.41 -24.97 -3.83
N ALA A 129 -4.95 -25.32 -5.02
CA ALA A 129 -5.73 -26.20 -5.88
C ALA A 129 -5.95 -27.52 -5.15
N PRO A 130 -7.14 -28.08 -5.26
CA PRO A 130 -7.41 -29.35 -4.58
C PRO A 130 -6.50 -30.44 -5.09
N ALA A 131 -6.07 -31.29 -4.18
CA ALA A 131 -5.24 -32.44 -4.57
C ALA A 131 -6.10 -33.40 -5.32
N LYS A 132 -5.54 -34.03 -6.31
CA LYS A 132 -6.30 -34.96 -7.12
C LYS A 132 -5.86 -36.36 -6.91
#